data_fb2b834173f9ab5d330cdef86d7e753e
#
_entry.id   fb2b834173f9ab5d330cdef86d7e753e
#
_cell.length_a   1.000
_cell.length_b   1.000
_cell.length_c   1.000
_cell.angle_alpha   90.00
_cell.angle_beta   90.00
_cell.angle_gamma   90.00
#
_symmetry.space_group_name_H-M   'P 1'
#
loop_
_entity.id
_entity.type
_entity.pdbx_description
1 polymer ?
#
loop_
_entity_poly.entity_id
_entity_poly.type
_entity_poly.pdbx_seq_one_letter_code
_entity_poly.pdbx_strand_id
1 'polypeptide(L)'
;MNNEKILKKKIQQYLLMPLALTVLLVGMVIVLYVHDKKSGAIAAAAVFIFVVCEIIFFIVMKAAIMPVVFRFALEQGQIQKELLKELDIPYALLDTDGKILWGNAKFIEEIGVGSKKRIRKNISAFFPAVDAEALSSEEMQMDLEYNDRVYRALLRRIDFSEALVDSDEDAMVDHQADAMITLYLYDETELRIYKKENEDQKLVAGLLYIDNYDEVMENTEEVRHSLVEALVDRRINMYLSTIDAIGKKLEKDKYFFVFRQQYLPQLRETKFAILDEVKSINVGNEIPVTLSIGVGAGTDSFAQAYERARTAIGLALGRGGDQAVVKYGDKTTYFGGKSAGTEKSATVKARVKAQAFQELLTSKDSVIIMAHKRPDADAFGSAVGVYLSLIHISEPTRPEPI
;
A
#
# COMPACT_ATOMS: atom_id res chain seq x y z
N MET A 1 -11.51 -34.35 -25.31
CA MET A 1 -11.59 -35.48 -26.24
C MET A 1 -11.09 -36.81 -25.65
N ASN A 2 -10.09 -36.79 -24.74
CA ASN A 2 -9.57 -38.02 -24.11
C ASN A 2 -10.49 -38.56 -23.00
N ASN A 3 -11.00 -37.71 -22.12
CA ASN A 3 -11.89 -38.07 -21.02
C ASN A 3 -13.24 -38.67 -21.53
N GLU A 4 -13.67 -38.23 -22.68
CA GLU A 4 -14.85 -38.75 -23.37
C GLU A 4 -14.68 -40.22 -23.78
N LYS A 5 -13.47 -40.55 -24.29
CA LYS A 5 -13.14 -41.93 -24.66
C LYS A 5 -13.00 -42.85 -23.44
N ILE A 6 -12.41 -42.33 -22.35
CA ILE A 6 -12.20 -43.05 -21.08
C ILE A 6 -13.53 -43.33 -20.40
N LEU A 7 -14.42 -42.35 -20.29
CA LEU A 7 -15.76 -42.50 -19.72
C LEU A 7 -16.57 -43.51 -20.54
N LYS A 8 -16.47 -43.41 -21.85
CA LYS A 8 -17.14 -44.34 -22.79
C LYS A 8 -16.65 -45.79 -22.61
N LYS A 9 -15.34 -45.96 -22.39
CA LYS A 9 -14.71 -47.28 -22.16
C LYS A 9 -15.09 -47.85 -20.79
N LYS A 10 -15.08 -47.07 -19.73
CA LYS A 10 -15.52 -47.52 -18.38
C LYS A 10 -17.01 -47.91 -18.36
N ILE A 11 -17.89 -47.09 -18.92
CA ILE A 11 -19.31 -47.41 -19.01
C ILE A 11 -19.53 -48.69 -19.83
N GLN A 12 -18.77 -48.88 -20.92
CA GLN A 12 -18.81 -50.11 -21.69
C GLN A 12 -18.35 -51.33 -20.90
N GLN A 13 -17.33 -51.22 -20.04
CA GLN A 13 -16.88 -52.29 -19.14
C GLN A 13 -17.97 -52.69 -18.13
N TYR A 14 -18.64 -51.72 -17.48
CA TYR A 14 -19.72 -52.02 -16.56
C TYR A 14 -20.94 -52.68 -17.26
N LEU A 15 -21.22 -52.26 -18.47
CA LEU A 15 -22.31 -52.88 -19.29
C LEU A 15 -21.97 -54.31 -19.74
N LEU A 16 -20.69 -54.69 -19.77
CA LEU A 16 -20.24 -56.05 -20.13
C LEU A 16 -20.09 -56.98 -18.91
N MET A 17 -20.20 -56.47 -17.67
CA MET A 17 -20.09 -57.26 -16.44
C MET A 17 -21.08 -58.40 -16.35
N PRO A 18 -22.37 -58.25 -16.73
CA PRO A 18 -23.33 -59.35 -16.76
C PRO A 18 -22.91 -60.51 -17.69
N LEU A 19 -22.16 -60.22 -18.75
CA LEU A 19 -21.67 -61.22 -19.68
C LEU A 19 -20.73 -62.26 -19.02
N ALA A 20 -19.99 -61.84 -17.94
CA ALA A 20 -19.19 -62.77 -17.14
C ALA A 20 -20.06 -63.76 -16.34
N LEU A 21 -21.26 -63.32 -15.92
CA LEU A 21 -22.22 -64.16 -15.22
C LEU A 21 -22.82 -65.20 -16.13
N THR A 22 -23.07 -64.88 -17.41
CA THR A 22 -23.63 -65.88 -18.41
C THR A 22 -22.66 -67.01 -18.67
N VAL A 23 -21.36 -66.78 -18.68
CA VAL A 23 -20.29 -67.80 -18.79
C VAL A 23 -20.39 -68.81 -17.65
N LEU A 24 -20.59 -68.34 -16.44
CA LEU A 24 -20.76 -69.17 -15.25
C LEU A 24 -22.03 -69.97 -15.29
N LEU A 25 -23.19 -69.39 -15.76
CA LEU A 25 -24.45 -70.05 -15.91
C LEU A 25 -24.38 -71.11 -16.97
N VAL A 26 -23.71 -70.88 -18.10
CA VAL A 26 -23.51 -71.89 -19.16
C VAL A 26 -22.68 -73.08 -18.63
N GLY A 27 -21.62 -72.82 -17.82
CA GLY A 27 -20.87 -73.90 -17.18
C GLY A 27 -21.74 -74.76 -16.25
N MET A 28 -22.62 -74.15 -15.48
CA MET A 28 -23.60 -74.85 -14.64
C MET A 28 -24.62 -75.74 -15.43
N VAL A 29 -25.10 -75.22 -16.57
CA VAL A 29 -25.99 -75.98 -17.47
C VAL A 29 -25.30 -77.24 -18.02
N ILE A 30 -24.03 -77.14 -18.38
CA ILE A 30 -23.27 -78.29 -18.89
C ILE A 30 -23.16 -79.37 -17.81
N VAL A 31 -22.84 -79.00 -16.56
CA VAL A 31 -22.79 -79.96 -15.45
C VAL A 31 -24.14 -80.61 -15.18
N LEU A 32 -25.23 -79.87 -15.20
CA LEU A 32 -26.57 -80.38 -14.99
C LEU A 32 -27.02 -81.33 -16.19
N TYR A 33 -26.68 -81.00 -17.42
CA TYR A 33 -26.97 -81.81 -18.59
C TYR A 33 -26.25 -83.15 -18.57
N VAL A 34 -25.07 -83.23 -18.05
CA VAL A 34 -24.31 -84.49 -17.88
C VAL A 34 -24.97 -85.39 -16.82
N HIS A 35 -25.49 -84.74 -15.75
CA HIS A 35 -26.11 -85.50 -14.61
C HIS A 35 -27.55 -85.98 -14.91
N ASP A 36 -28.40 -85.15 -15.48
CA ASP A 36 -29.78 -85.48 -15.95
C ASP A 36 -30.14 -84.65 -17.17
N LYS A 37 -30.37 -85.35 -18.31
CA LYS A 37 -30.67 -84.71 -19.60
C LYS A 37 -31.96 -83.88 -19.61
N LYS A 38 -32.98 -84.24 -18.78
CA LYS A 38 -34.27 -83.52 -18.75
C LYS A 38 -34.06 -82.17 -17.96
N SER A 39 -33.44 -82.25 -16.83
CA SER A 39 -33.12 -81.04 -16.01
C SER A 39 -32.16 -80.12 -16.70
N GLY A 40 -31.14 -80.64 -17.39
CA GLY A 40 -30.24 -79.88 -18.21
C GLY A 40 -30.86 -79.10 -19.35
N ALA A 41 -31.88 -79.76 -20.06
CA ALA A 41 -32.62 -79.11 -21.14
C ALA A 41 -33.45 -77.89 -20.62
N ILE A 42 -34.10 -78.04 -19.47
CA ILE A 42 -34.88 -76.95 -18.84
C ILE A 42 -33.96 -75.80 -18.43
N ALA A 43 -32.81 -76.11 -17.81
CA ALA A 43 -31.82 -75.12 -17.44
C ALA A 43 -31.22 -74.37 -18.66
N ALA A 44 -30.97 -75.11 -19.76
CA ALA A 44 -30.51 -74.49 -21.02
C ALA A 44 -31.51 -73.49 -21.59
N ALA A 45 -32.82 -73.85 -21.56
CA ALA A 45 -33.88 -72.95 -22.01
C ALA A 45 -33.95 -71.68 -21.11
N ALA A 46 -33.83 -71.85 -19.80
CA ALA A 46 -33.82 -70.69 -18.87
C ALA A 46 -32.60 -69.74 -19.08
N VAL A 47 -31.42 -70.33 -19.31
CA VAL A 47 -30.21 -69.51 -19.61
C VAL A 47 -30.32 -68.85 -20.97
N PHE A 48 -30.93 -69.53 -21.98
CA PHE A 48 -31.17 -68.88 -23.26
C PHE A 48 -32.09 -67.63 -23.12
N ILE A 49 -33.20 -67.76 -22.35
CA ILE A 49 -34.08 -66.62 -22.09
C ILE A 49 -33.33 -65.51 -21.35
N PHE A 50 -32.52 -65.88 -20.38
CA PHE A 50 -31.67 -64.88 -19.62
C PHE A 50 -30.76 -64.15 -20.58
N VAL A 51 -30.04 -64.81 -21.47
CA VAL A 51 -29.15 -64.21 -22.47
C VAL A 51 -29.90 -63.25 -23.39
N VAL A 52 -31.10 -63.68 -23.87
CA VAL A 52 -31.93 -62.79 -24.70
C VAL A 52 -32.36 -61.55 -23.95
N CYS A 53 -32.80 -61.69 -22.69
CA CYS A 53 -33.13 -60.54 -21.82
C CYS A 53 -31.90 -59.61 -21.57
N GLU A 54 -30.73 -60.16 -21.35
CA GLU A 54 -29.51 -59.46 -21.19
C GLU A 54 -29.09 -58.62 -22.42
N ILE A 55 -29.21 -59.22 -23.62
CA ILE A 55 -29.00 -58.54 -24.89
C ILE A 55 -29.95 -57.35 -25.08
N ILE A 56 -31.27 -57.62 -24.82
CA ILE A 56 -32.27 -56.54 -24.90
C ILE A 56 -31.97 -55.43 -23.89
N PHE A 57 -31.65 -55.77 -22.63
CA PHE A 57 -31.28 -54.84 -21.59
C PHE A 57 -30.06 -54.02 -22.01
N PHE A 58 -29.01 -54.66 -22.55
CA PHE A 58 -27.84 -53.99 -23.04
C PHE A 58 -28.14 -52.97 -24.16
N ILE A 59 -28.98 -53.36 -25.14
CA ILE A 59 -29.36 -52.47 -26.24
C ILE A 59 -30.17 -51.27 -25.73
N VAL A 60 -31.14 -51.51 -24.84
CA VAL A 60 -32.02 -50.48 -24.28
C VAL A 60 -31.22 -49.53 -23.37
N MET A 61 -30.37 -50.08 -22.48
CA MET A 61 -29.54 -49.29 -21.59
C MET A 61 -28.54 -48.46 -22.37
N LYS A 62 -27.89 -49.03 -23.38
CA LYS A 62 -26.94 -48.29 -24.23
C LYS A 62 -27.63 -47.15 -24.98
N ALA A 63 -28.83 -47.37 -25.48
CA ALA A 63 -29.60 -46.36 -26.21
C ALA A 63 -30.18 -45.26 -25.31
N ALA A 64 -30.62 -45.63 -24.10
CA ALA A 64 -31.31 -44.70 -23.20
C ALA A 64 -30.36 -43.91 -22.28
N ILE A 65 -29.36 -44.54 -21.66
CA ILE A 65 -28.50 -43.91 -20.63
C ILE A 65 -27.31 -43.19 -21.24
N MET A 66 -26.68 -43.78 -22.26
CA MET A 66 -25.47 -43.19 -22.85
C MET A 66 -25.66 -41.75 -23.35
N PRO A 67 -26.72 -41.39 -24.05
CA PRO A 67 -26.95 -40.00 -24.46
C PRO A 67 -27.20 -39.05 -23.32
N VAL A 68 -27.86 -39.50 -22.24
CA VAL A 68 -28.18 -38.64 -21.07
C VAL A 68 -26.92 -38.32 -20.28
N VAL A 69 -26.11 -39.34 -19.97
CA VAL A 69 -24.83 -39.15 -19.26
C VAL A 69 -23.87 -38.27 -20.06
N PHE A 70 -23.84 -38.48 -21.38
CA PHE A 70 -23.02 -37.73 -22.30
C PHE A 70 -23.44 -36.26 -22.39
N ARG A 71 -24.75 -36.00 -22.45
CA ARG A 71 -25.30 -34.64 -22.46
C ARG A 71 -25.02 -33.94 -21.16
N PHE A 72 -25.22 -34.60 -20.02
CA PHE A 72 -24.93 -34.02 -18.69
C PHE A 72 -23.46 -33.64 -18.52
N ALA A 73 -22.52 -34.48 -18.95
CA ALA A 73 -21.11 -34.20 -18.90
C ALA A 73 -20.70 -33.02 -19.82
N LEU A 74 -21.32 -32.90 -21.00
CA LEU A 74 -21.13 -31.79 -21.92
C LEU A 74 -21.69 -30.47 -21.37
N GLU A 75 -22.93 -30.54 -20.81
CA GLU A 75 -23.58 -29.36 -20.23
C GLU A 75 -22.81 -28.79 -19.04
N GLN A 76 -22.30 -29.64 -18.14
CA GLN A 76 -21.44 -29.21 -17.02
C GLN A 76 -20.18 -28.49 -17.52
N GLY A 77 -19.48 -29.02 -18.50
CA GLY A 77 -18.30 -28.39 -19.09
C GLY A 77 -18.63 -27.10 -19.85
N GLN A 78 -19.80 -26.98 -20.45
CA GLN A 78 -20.22 -25.74 -21.11
C GLN A 78 -20.61 -24.66 -20.12
N ILE A 79 -21.32 -24.98 -19.03
CA ILE A 79 -21.69 -24.05 -17.97
C ILE A 79 -20.41 -23.43 -17.31
N GLN A 80 -19.45 -24.29 -16.98
CA GLN A 80 -18.18 -23.80 -16.42
C GLN A 80 -17.44 -22.87 -17.39
N LYS A 81 -17.43 -23.20 -18.68
CA LYS A 81 -16.80 -22.40 -19.72
C LYS A 81 -17.53 -21.06 -19.94
N GLU A 82 -18.83 -21.05 -19.86
CA GLU A 82 -19.67 -19.85 -20.02
C GLU A 82 -19.47 -18.92 -18.79
N LEU A 83 -19.50 -19.47 -17.57
CA LEU A 83 -19.23 -18.72 -16.34
C LEU A 83 -17.84 -18.05 -16.35
N LEU A 84 -16.81 -18.76 -16.82
CA LEU A 84 -15.47 -18.19 -16.96
C LEU A 84 -15.38 -17.08 -18.02
N LYS A 85 -16.22 -17.15 -19.06
CA LYS A 85 -16.25 -16.08 -20.08
C LYS A 85 -16.96 -14.82 -19.61
N GLU A 86 -17.99 -14.97 -18.77
CA GLU A 86 -18.81 -13.87 -18.25
C GLU A 86 -18.23 -13.23 -17.00
N LEU A 87 -17.09 -13.70 -16.50
CA LEU A 87 -16.37 -13.01 -15.43
C LEU A 87 -16.00 -11.59 -15.88
N ASP A 88 -16.50 -10.60 -15.14
CA ASP A 88 -16.20 -9.17 -15.39
C ASP A 88 -14.76 -8.79 -15.06
N ILE A 89 -14.00 -9.67 -14.42
CA ILE A 89 -12.58 -9.48 -14.10
C ILE A 89 -11.75 -10.05 -15.24
N PRO A 90 -10.82 -9.28 -15.84
CA PRO A 90 -9.84 -9.79 -16.79
C PRO A 90 -9.05 -10.96 -16.20
N TYR A 91 -9.13 -12.10 -16.85
CA TYR A 91 -8.57 -13.36 -16.39
C TYR A 91 -7.86 -14.10 -17.51
N ALA A 92 -6.66 -14.60 -17.26
CA ALA A 92 -5.89 -15.40 -18.22
C ALA A 92 -5.28 -16.65 -17.57
N LEU A 93 -5.03 -17.65 -18.40
CA LEU A 93 -4.25 -18.84 -18.09
C LEU A 93 -2.94 -18.78 -18.86
N LEU A 94 -1.85 -18.97 -18.17
CA LEU A 94 -0.48 -18.97 -18.71
C LEU A 94 0.13 -20.36 -18.50
N ASP A 95 1.10 -20.70 -19.34
CA ASP A 95 2.03 -21.80 -19.03
C ASP A 95 3.14 -21.31 -18.06
N THR A 96 3.99 -22.21 -17.65
CA THR A 96 5.12 -21.94 -16.74
C THR A 96 6.14 -20.95 -17.30
N ASP A 97 6.18 -20.77 -18.61
CA ASP A 97 7.05 -19.83 -19.32
C ASP A 97 6.38 -18.46 -19.55
N GLY A 98 5.14 -18.29 -19.05
CA GLY A 98 4.37 -17.05 -19.18
C GLY A 98 3.66 -16.88 -20.53
N LYS A 99 3.57 -17.93 -21.35
CA LYS A 99 2.84 -17.88 -22.61
C LYS A 99 1.34 -17.97 -22.36
N ILE A 100 0.57 -17.09 -22.96
CA ILE A 100 -0.88 -17.04 -22.80
C ILE A 100 -1.50 -18.24 -23.50
N LEU A 101 -2.11 -19.14 -22.72
CA LEU A 101 -2.85 -20.30 -23.20
C LEU A 101 -4.32 -19.92 -23.50
N TRP A 102 -4.90 -19.10 -22.65
CA TRP A 102 -6.28 -18.67 -22.77
C TRP A 102 -6.50 -17.37 -21.97
N GLY A 103 -7.49 -16.58 -22.39
CA GLY A 103 -8.01 -15.41 -21.66
C GLY A 103 -9.50 -15.25 -21.88
N ASN A 104 -10.20 -14.69 -20.88
CA ASN A 104 -11.61 -14.37 -21.03
C ASN A 104 -11.82 -13.12 -21.94
N ALA A 105 -13.07 -12.80 -22.24
CA ALA A 105 -13.39 -11.68 -23.14
C ALA A 105 -12.84 -10.34 -22.64
N LYS A 106 -12.94 -10.11 -21.33
CA LYS A 106 -12.41 -8.89 -20.68
C LYS A 106 -10.88 -8.76 -20.78
N PHE A 107 -10.16 -9.85 -20.56
CA PHE A 107 -8.71 -9.84 -20.72
C PHE A 107 -8.30 -9.53 -22.17
N ILE A 108 -8.99 -10.12 -23.14
CA ILE A 108 -8.72 -9.88 -24.58
C ILE A 108 -9.02 -8.42 -24.97
N GLU A 109 -10.06 -7.84 -24.41
CA GLU A 109 -10.45 -6.43 -24.60
C GLU A 109 -9.37 -5.51 -24.04
N GLU A 110 -8.91 -5.76 -22.80
CA GLU A 110 -7.91 -4.92 -22.11
C GLU A 110 -6.55 -4.92 -22.82
N ILE A 111 -6.06 -6.07 -23.29
CA ILE A 111 -4.77 -6.14 -24.00
C ILE A 111 -4.86 -5.73 -25.47
N GLY A 112 -6.08 -5.32 -25.98
CA GLY A 112 -6.27 -4.77 -27.31
C GLY A 112 -6.04 -5.75 -28.46
N VAL A 113 -6.08 -7.07 -28.21
CA VAL A 113 -5.93 -8.09 -29.23
C VAL A 113 -7.30 -8.44 -29.79
N GLY A 114 -7.58 -8.04 -31.02
CA GLY A 114 -8.84 -8.34 -31.72
C GLY A 114 -9.21 -9.83 -31.66
N SER A 115 -10.46 -10.11 -31.41
CA SER A 115 -11.10 -11.36 -30.97
C SER A 115 -10.88 -12.65 -31.79
N LYS A 116 -10.10 -12.65 -32.84
CA LYS A 116 -9.94 -13.79 -33.76
C LYS A 116 -8.55 -14.43 -33.82
N LYS A 117 -7.51 -13.87 -33.18
CA LYS A 117 -6.20 -14.51 -33.13
C LYS A 117 -6.00 -15.16 -31.76
N ARG A 118 -5.76 -16.47 -31.74
CA ARG A 118 -5.22 -17.15 -30.54
C ARG A 118 -4.00 -16.35 -30.07
N ILE A 119 -4.11 -15.79 -28.87
CA ILE A 119 -3.01 -15.05 -28.26
C ILE A 119 -1.96 -16.09 -27.90
N ARG A 120 -0.91 -16.21 -28.71
CA ARG A 120 0.24 -17.09 -28.45
C ARG A 120 1.48 -16.29 -28.02
N LYS A 121 1.27 -15.08 -27.51
CA LYS A 121 2.35 -14.22 -27.04
C LYS A 121 2.64 -14.51 -25.57
N ASN A 122 3.87 -14.22 -25.17
CA ASN A 122 4.23 -14.22 -23.77
C ASN A 122 3.58 -13.00 -23.07
N ILE A 123 3.19 -13.17 -21.82
CA ILE A 123 2.57 -12.11 -21.00
C ILE A 123 3.49 -10.91 -20.82
N SER A 124 4.80 -11.13 -20.75
CA SER A 124 5.82 -10.07 -20.66
C SER A 124 5.82 -9.10 -21.85
N ALA A 125 5.23 -9.50 -22.99
CA ALA A 125 5.05 -8.58 -24.14
C ALA A 125 4.02 -7.49 -23.88
N PHE A 126 3.10 -7.69 -22.93
CA PHE A 126 2.08 -6.74 -22.52
C PHE A 126 2.43 -6.11 -21.15
N PHE A 127 2.99 -6.91 -20.26
CA PHE A 127 3.36 -6.52 -18.91
C PHE A 127 4.83 -6.91 -18.64
N PRO A 128 5.80 -6.05 -19.00
CA PRO A 128 7.22 -6.34 -18.84
C PRO A 128 7.65 -6.62 -17.39
N ALA A 129 6.87 -6.15 -16.41
CA ALA A 129 7.13 -6.39 -15.00
C ALA A 129 6.85 -7.85 -14.55
N VAL A 130 6.15 -8.65 -15.38
CA VAL A 130 5.94 -10.08 -15.12
C VAL A 130 7.15 -10.84 -15.62
N ASP A 131 8.09 -11.09 -14.73
CA ASP A 131 9.35 -11.79 -14.97
C ASP A 131 9.28 -13.27 -14.54
N ALA A 132 10.42 -13.96 -14.65
CA ALA A 132 10.51 -15.38 -14.31
C ALA A 132 10.32 -15.63 -12.80
N GLU A 133 10.64 -14.66 -11.93
CA GLU A 133 10.45 -14.76 -10.49
C GLU A 133 8.96 -14.72 -10.16
N ALA A 134 8.21 -13.82 -10.79
CA ALA A 134 6.76 -13.73 -10.66
C ALA A 134 6.04 -15.01 -11.12
N LEU A 135 6.54 -15.63 -12.20
CA LEU A 135 5.97 -16.88 -12.76
C LEU A 135 6.31 -18.13 -11.94
N SER A 136 7.41 -18.10 -11.18
CA SER A 136 7.84 -19.24 -10.35
C SER A 136 7.20 -19.26 -8.95
N SER A 137 6.64 -18.15 -8.51
CA SER A 137 6.01 -18.01 -7.19
C SER A 137 4.69 -18.78 -7.11
N GLU A 138 4.37 -19.35 -5.95
CA GLU A 138 3.11 -20.03 -5.67
C GLU A 138 1.92 -19.08 -5.78
N GLU A 139 2.07 -17.88 -5.18
CA GLU A 139 1.14 -16.77 -5.30
C GLU A 139 1.92 -15.46 -5.26
N MET A 140 1.70 -14.59 -6.24
CA MET A 140 2.33 -13.27 -6.30
C MET A 140 1.33 -12.19 -6.64
N GLN A 141 1.42 -11.10 -5.89
CA GLN A 141 0.62 -9.90 -6.14
C GLN A 141 1.55 -8.75 -6.51
N MET A 142 1.24 -8.07 -7.63
CA MET A 142 2.06 -6.97 -8.13
C MET A 142 1.22 -5.91 -8.83
N ASP A 143 1.76 -4.70 -8.90
CA ASP A 143 1.17 -3.61 -9.66
C ASP A 143 1.69 -3.63 -11.10
N LEU A 144 0.77 -3.54 -12.06
CA LEU A 144 1.07 -3.52 -13.48
C LEU A 144 0.48 -2.26 -14.12
N GLU A 145 1.23 -1.63 -15.00
CA GLU A 145 0.74 -0.48 -15.79
C GLU A 145 0.60 -0.88 -17.26
N TYR A 146 -0.54 -0.57 -17.84
CA TYR A 146 -0.81 -0.82 -19.25
C TYR A 146 -1.87 0.15 -19.79
N ASN A 147 -1.58 0.82 -20.93
CA ASN A 147 -2.50 1.76 -21.59
C ASN A 147 -3.09 2.82 -20.64
N ASP A 148 -2.24 3.51 -19.87
CA ASP A 148 -2.62 4.53 -18.89
C ASP A 148 -3.54 4.03 -17.75
N ARG A 149 -3.64 2.71 -17.59
CA ARG A 149 -4.36 2.06 -16.47
C ARG A 149 -3.39 1.36 -15.54
N VAL A 150 -3.78 1.31 -14.28
CA VAL A 150 -3.03 0.62 -13.23
C VAL A 150 -3.83 -0.58 -12.76
N TYR A 151 -3.25 -1.75 -12.92
CA TYR A 151 -3.85 -3.02 -12.51
C TYR A 151 -3.12 -3.58 -11.30
N ARG A 152 -3.87 -4.08 -10.34
CA ARG A 152 -3.34 -5.02 -9.37
C ARG A 152 -3.47 -6.42 -9.95
N ALA A 153 -2.34 -7.02 -10.29
CA ALA A 153 -2.26 -8.38 -10.80
C ALA A 153 -2.10 -9.37 -9.65
N LEU A 154 -2.86 -10.46 -9.74
CA LEU A 154 -2.70 -11.63 -8.89
C LEU A 154 -2.33 -12.81 -9.79
N LEU A 155 -1.10 -13.31 -9.63
CA LEU A 155 -0.63 -14.53 -10.27
C LEU A 155 -0.70 -15.66 -9.24
N ARG A 156 -1.24 -16.81 -9.64
CA ARG A 156 -1.32 -17.98 -8.79
C ARG A 156 -0.97 -19.23 -9.61
N ARG A 157 0.00 -19.97 -9.13
CA ARG A 157 0.40 -21.24 -9.71
C ARG A 157 -0.55 -22.35 -9.26
N ILE A 158 -1.00 -23.17 -10.19
CA ILE A 158 -1.85 -24.34 -9.95
C ILE A 158 -1.10 -25.55 -10.46
N ASP A 159 -0.66 -26.39 -9.52
CA ASP A 159 -0.01 -27.67 -9.85
C ASP A 159 -1.07 -28.75 -9.96
N PHE A 160 -1.01 -29.51 -11.06
CA PHE A 160 -1.98 -30.58 -11.33
C PHE A 160 -1.53 -31.95 -10.80
N SER A 161 -0.32 -32.05 -10.27
CA SER A 161 0.23 -33.30 -9.74
C SER A 161 -0.59 -33.85 -8.56
N GLU A 162 -1.16 -32.97 -7.70
CA GLU A 162 -2.00 -33.40 -6.58
C GLU A 162 -3.44 -33.74 -6.99
N ALA A 163 -3.96 -33.13 -8.06
CA ALA A 163 -5.33 -33.38 -8.54
C ALA A 163 -5.47 -34.71 -9.30
N LEU A 164 -4.38 -35.34 -9.68
CA LEU A 164 -4.34 -36.62 -10.41
C LEU A 164 -4.15 -37.83 -9.50
N VAL A 165 -3.85 -37.65 -8.21
CA VAL A 165 -3.65 -38.76 -7.26
C VAL A 165 -4.95 -39.50 -6.91
N ASP A 166 -6.12 -38.90 -7.14
CA ASP A 166 -7.44 -39.53 -6.95
C ASP A 166 -8.01 -40.27 -8.18
N SER A 167 -7.27 -40.35 -9.25
CA SER A 167 -7.70 -41.06 -10.46
C SER A 167 -6.69 -42.13 -10.88
N ASP A 168 -7.07 -43.40 -10.65
CA ASP A 168 -6.45 -44.68 -11.09
C ASP A 168 -5.19 -44.60 -11.97
N GLU A 169 -4.16 -45.32 -11.56
CA GLU A 169 -2.79 -45.45 -12.04
C GLU A 169 -2.55 -45.78 -13.54
N ASP A 170 -3.58 -45.84 -14.40
CA ASP A 170 -3.44 -46.34 -15.78
C ASP A 170 -3.69 -45.29 -16.89
N ALA A 171 -3.71 -44.02 -16.60
CA ALA A 171 -3.78 -43.00 -17.66
C ALA A 171 -2.37 -42.45 -17.95
N MET A 172 -1.65 -43.03 -18.91
CA MET A 172 -0.54 -42.35 -19.60
C MET A 172 -1.10 -41.08 -20.24
N VAL A 173 -1.11 -39.99 -19.48
CA VAL A 173 -1.35 -38.64 -19.98
C VAL A 173 0.04 -38.05 -20.31
N ASP A 174 0.14 -37.66 -21.57
CA ASP A 174 1.29 -36.93 -22.12
C ASP A 174 1.66 -35.75 -21.17
N HIS A 175 2.75 -35.89 -20.43
CA HIS A 175 3.23 -34.97 -19.38
C HIS A 175 3.76 -33.65 -19.98
N GLN A 176 2.88 -32.80 -20.53
CA GLN A 176 3.32 -31.50 -21.09
C GLN A 176 2.81 -30.28 -20.32
N ALA A 177 2.12 -30.43 -19.18
CA ALA A 177 1.79 -29.29 -18.31
C ALA A 177 1.64 -29.74 -16.86
N ASP A 178 2.75 -29.82 -16.12
CA ASP A 178 2.74 -30.15 -14.69
C ASP A 178 2.13 -29.01 -13.84
N ALA A 179 2.12 -27.78 -14.33
CA ALA A 179 1.54 -26.63 -13.68
C ALA A 179 1.00 -25.59 -14.68
N MET A 180 0.03 -24.80 -14.27
CA MET A 180 -0.45 -23.61 -14.97
C MET A 180 -0.49 -22.42 -14.02
N ILE A 181 -0.39 -21.21 -14.59
CA ILE A 181 -0.45 -19.97 -13.84
C ILE A 181 -1.76 -19.26 -14.20
N THR A 182 -2.52 -18.87 -13.19
CA THR A 182 -3.68 -18.01 -13.36
C THR A 182 -3.28 -16.56 -13.13
N LEU A 183 -3.75 -15.67 -13.99
CA LEU A 183 -3.55 -14.24 -13.89
C LEU A 183 -4.90 -13.54 -13.81
N TYR A 184 -5.11 -12.79 -12.72
CA TYR A 184 -6.24 -11.89 -12.53
C TYR A 184 -5.74 -10.45 -12.58
N LEU A 185 -6.47 -9.58 -13.27
CA LEU A 185 -6.17 -8.14 -13.33
C LEU A 185 -7.33 -7.37 -12.71
N TYR A 186 -7.06 -6.67 -11.61
CA TYR A 186 -8.02 -5.78 -10.97
C TYR A 186 -7.67 -4.36 -11.37
N ASP A 187 -8.55 -3.70 -12.13
CA ASP A 187 -8.35 -2.28 -12.47
C ASP A 187 -8.50 -1.43 -11.20
N GLU A 188 -7.40 -0.85 -10.77
CA GLU A 188 -7.33 0.07 -9.62
C GLU A 188 -7.10 1.52 -10.04
N THR A 189 -7.24 1.83 -11.31
CA THR A 189 -6.96 3.16 -11.86
C THR A 189 -7.75 4.25 -11.14
N GLU A 190 -9.07 4.12 -11.09
CA GLU A 190 -9.94 5.08 -10.39
C GLU A 190 -9.65 5.12 -8.89
N LEU A 191 -9.47 3.95 -8.27
CA LEU A 191 -9.14 3.87 -6.84
C LEU A 191 -7.84 4.62 -6.51
N ARG A 192 -6.82 4.50 -7.35
CA ARG A 192 -5.54 5.20 -7.17
C ARG A 192 -5.67 6.70 -7.39
N ILE A 193 -6.45 7.11 -8.40
CA ILE A 193 -6.77 8.51 -8.63
C ILE A 193 -7.47 9.09 -7.40
N TYR A 194 -8.53 8.46 -6.91
CA TYR A 194 -9.26 8.93 -5.73
C TYR A 194 -8.41 8.92 -4.45
N LYS A 195 -7.55 7.91 -4.27
CA LYS A 195 -6.61 7.89 -3.13
C LYS A 195 -5.64 9.07 -3.20
N LYS A 196 -5.10 9.34 -4.37
CA LYS A 196 -4.19 10.47 -4.58
C LYS A 196 -4.91 11.81 -4.36
N GLU A 197 -6.09 11.98 -4.95
CA GLU A 197 -6.90 13.18 -4.74
C GLU A 197 -7.24 13.38 -3.27
N ASN A 198 -7.60 12.33 -2.55
CA ASN A 198 -7.87 12.40 -1.12
C ASN A 198 -6.63 12.84 -0.33
N GLU A 199 -5.45 12.27 -0.62
CA GLU A 199 -4.19 12.70 0.00
C GLU A 199 -3.86 14.16 -0.33
N ASP A 200 -4.00 14.57 -1.58
CA ASP A 200 -3.72 15.92 -2.07
C ASP A 200 -4.65 16.98 -1.46
N GLN A 201 -5.88 16.61 -1.13
CA GLN A 201 -6.89 17.48 -0.51
C GLN A 201 -6.75 17.59 1.02
N LYS A 202 -5.97 16.74 1.68
CA LYS A 202 -5.77 16.83 3.14
C LYS A 202 -5.25 18.21 3.53
N LEU A 203 -5.79 18.74 4.62
CA LEU A 203 -5.33 20.03 5.15
C LEU A 203 -4.05 19.88 5.95
N VAL A 204 -3.13 20.77 5.69
CA VAL A 204 -1.86 20.94 6.38
C VAL A 204 -1.94 22.20 7.21
N ALA A 205 -1.55 22.11 8.49
CA ALA A 205 -1.47 23.26 9.37
C ALA A 205 -0.05 23.85 9.36
N GLY A 206 0.02 25.17 9.38
CA GLY A 206 1.27 25.91 9.47
C GLY A 206 1.23 27.01 10.53
N LEU A 207 2.33 27.20 11.23
CA LEU A 207 2.58 28.31 12.11
C LEU A 207 3.77 29.11 11.56
N LEU A 208 3.68 30.41 11.54
CA LEU A 208 4.75 31.30 11.10
C LEU A 208 4.93 32.37 12.16
N TYR A 209 6.15 32.50 12.67
CA TYR A 209 6.52 33.48 13.69
C TYR A 209 7.61 34.38 13.15
N ILE A 210 7.52 35.69 13.48
CA ILE A 210 8.58 36.64 13.26
C ILE A 210 9.51 36.55 14.47
N ASP A 211 10.72 36.01 14.28
CA ASP A 211 11.63 35.65 15.38
C ASP A 211 12.10 36.82 16.18
N ASN A 212 12.38 37.94 15.50
CA ASN A 212 13.01 39.13 16.07
C ASN A 212 12.15 40.39 15.95
N TYR A 213 10.80 40.23 16.07
CA TYR A 213 9.85 41.32 15.89
C TYR A 213 10.18 42.56 16.78
N ASP A 214 10.31 42.35 18.08
CA ASP A 214 10.56 43.45 19.03
C ASP A 214 11.93 44.11 18.79
N GLU A 215 12.95 43.29 18.49
CA GLU A 215 14.32 43.80 18.19
C GLU A 215 14.35 44.67 16.92
N VAL A 216 13.61 44.26 15.88
CA VAL A 216 13.48 45.03 14.64
C VAL A 216 12.74 46.33 14.89
N MET A 217 11.67 46.32 15.70
CA MET A 217 10.92 47.53 16.03
C MET A 217 11.75 48.49 16.87
N GLU A 218 12.48 48.04 17.88
CA GLU A 218 13.35 48.87 18.70
C GLU A 218 14.48 49.53 17.90
N ASN A 219 14.97 48.87 16.84
CA ASN A 219 16.05 49.39 15.97
C ASN A 219 15.51 50.06 14.69
N THR A 220 14.24 50.42 14.64
CA THR A 220 13.62 51.13 13.52
C THR A 220 13.02 52.44 14.06
N GLU A 221 13.06 53.52 13.28
CA GLU A 221 12.40 54.75 13.64
C GLU A 221 10.87 54.54 13.83
N GLU A 222 10.28 55.07 14.90
CA GLU A 222 8.88 54.85 15.27
C GLU A 222 7.89 55.17 14.11
N VAL A 223 8.19 56.19 13.32
CA VAL A 223 7.42 56.61 12.15
C VAL A 223 7.37 55.51 11.09
N ARG A 224 8.33 54.60 11.04
CA ARG A 224 8.47 53.51 10.05
C ARG A 224 7.96 52.16 10.55
N HIS A 225 7.64 52.02 11.84
CA HIS A 225 7.13 50.76 12.41
C HIS A 225 5.95 50.18 11.60
N SER A 226 4.94 51.03 11.38
CA SER A 226 3.74 50.62 10.62
C SER A 226 4.06 50.24 9.17
N LEU A 227 5.08 50.83 8.57
CA LEU A 227 5.51 50.52 7.21
C LEU A 227 6.22 49.15 7.14
N VAL A 228 7.15 48.86 8.08
CA VAL A 228 7.81 47.57 8.21
C VAL A 228 6.76 46.48 8.39
N GLU A 229 5.85 46.68 9.35
CA GLU A 229 4.77 45.70 9.62
C GLU A 229 3.89 45.46 8.40
N ALA A 230 3.42 46.51 7.72
CA ALA A 230 2.58 46.38 6.52
C ALA A 230 3.30 45.67 5.37
N LEU A 231 4.60 45.88 5.18
CA LEU A 231 5.37 45.19 4.15
C LEU A 231 5.62 43.71 4.47
N VAL A 232 5.89 43.38 5.72
CA VAL A 232 6.01 41.99 6.19
C VAL A 232 4.67 41.26 6.03
N ASP A 233 3.59 41.86 6.53
CA ASP A 233 2.23 41.31 6.39
C ASP A 233 1.86 41.09 4.93
N ARG A 234 2.13 42.07 4.06
CA ARG A 234 1.89 41.94 2.63
C ARG A 234 2.71 40.79 2.01
N ARG A 235 4.00 40.67 2.36
CA ARG A 235 4.84 39.62 1.84
C ARG A 235 4.36 38.23 2.26
N ILE A 236 4.01 38.07 3.54
CA ILE A 236 3.44 36.83 4.07
C ILE A 236 2.14 36.49 3.35
N ASN A 237 1.21 37.43 3.23
CA ASN A 237 -0.07 37.20 2.58
C ASN A 237 0.08 36.85 1.09
N MET A 238 0.98 37.52 0.38
CA MET A 238 1.30 37.19 -1.02
C MET A 238 1.86 35.77 -1.15
N TYR A 239 2.77 35.36 -0.27
CA TYR A 239 3.32 34.02 -0.27
C TYR A 239 2.26 32.97 0.03
N LEU A 240 1.42 33.19 1.04
CA LEU A 240 0.32 32.29 1.38
C LEU A 240 -0.67 32.13 0.22
N SER A 241 -0.93 33.21 -0.54
CA SER A 241 -1.80 33.14 -1.71
C SER A 241 -1.24 32.28 -2.86
N THR A 242 0.07 32.11 -2.97
CA THR A 242 0.69 31.24 -4.00
C THR A 242 0.41 29.76 -3.79
N ILE A 243 0.03 29.38 -2.57
CA ILE A 243 -0.28 28.00 -2.17
C ILE A 243 -1.74 27.81 -1.78
N ASP A 244 -2.62 28.74 -2.21
CA ASP A 244 -4.07 28.71 -1.90
C ASP A 244 -4.31 28.54 -0.38
N ALA A 245 -3.49 29.15 0.44
CA ALA A 245 -3.57 29.06 1.89
C ALA A 245 -4.52 30.10 2.48
N ILE A 246 -5.22 29.71 3.53
CA ILE A 246 -5.94 30.63 4.39
C ILE A 246 -5.05 30.94 5.59
N GLY A 247 -4.65 32.19 5.75
CA GLY A 247 -3.83 32.66 6.85
C GLY A 247 -4.58 33.61 7.77
N LYS A 248 -4.24 33.57 9.06
CA LYS A 248 -4.75 34.49 10.07
C LYS A 248 -3.60 34.93 10.98
N LYS A 249 -3.46 36.26 11.13
CA LYS A 249 -2.57 36.84 12.14
C LYS A 249 -3.22 36.64 13.51
N LEU A 250 -2.54 35.96 14.42
CA LEU A 250 -3.02 35.66 15.78
C LEU A 250 -2.53 36.74 16.78
N GLU A 251 -1.26 37.08 16.66
CA GLU A 251 -0.58 38.09 17.46
C GLU A 251 0.24 38.99 16.54
N LYS A 252 0.89 40.00 17.07
CA LYS A 252 1.69 40.94 16.27
C LYS A 252 2.80 40.27 15.44
N ASP A 253 3.33 39.17 15.95
CA ASP A 253 4.45 38.40 15.41
C ASP A 253 4.10 36.97 15.00
N LYS A 254 2.83 36.53 15.19
CA LYS A 254 2.44 35.12 14.97
C LYS A 254 1.29 34.99 14.00
N TYR A 255 1.43 34.08 13.07
CA TYR A 255 0.44 33.73 12.07
C TYR A 255 0.14 32.23 12.13
N PHE A 256 -1.13 31.91 11.95
CA PHE A 256 -1.60 30.56 11.67
C PHE A 256 -2.08 30.49 10.24
N PHE A 257 -1.78 29.40 9.53
CA PHE A 257 -2.29 29.21 8.18
C PHE A 257 -2.57 27.74 7.92
N VAL A 258 -3.47 27.48 6.96
CA VAL A 258 -3.84 26.16 6.49
C VAL A 258 -3.81 26.14 4.98
N PHE A 259 -3.39 25.04 4.42
CA PHE A 259 -3.33 24.82 2.97
C PHE A 259 -3.49 23.35 2.63
N ARG A 260 -3.73 23.02 1.34
CA ARG A 260 -3.88 21.65 0.90
C ARG A 260 -2.52 20.97 0.72
N GLN A 261 -2.45 19.68 1.04
CA GLN A 261 -1.21 18.89 1.02
C GLN A 261 -0.54 18.87 -0.36
N GLN A 262 -1.29 19.00 -1.45
CA GLN A 262 -0.77 19.10 -2.82
C GLN A 262 0.28 20.20 -3.01
N TYR A 263 0.26 21.27 -2.22
CA TYR A 263 1.23 22.37 -2.29
C TYR A 263 2.50 22.13 -1.46
N LEU A 264 2.53 21.10 -0.62
CA LEU A 264 3.70 20.82 0.23
C LEU A 264 4.97 20.47 -0.57
N PRO A 265 4.91 19.71 -1.69
CA PRO A 265 6.08 19.50 -2.53
C PRO A 265 6.69 20.80 -3.07
N GLN A 266 5.86 21.74 -3.57
CA GLN A 266 6.29 23.05 -4.05
C GLN A 266 7.02 23.85 -2.97
N LEU A 267 6.50 23.86 -1.73
CA LEU A 267 7.15 24.54 -0.61
C LEU A 267 8.51 23.93 -0.28
N ARG A 268 8.65 22.61 -0.38
CA ARG A 268 9.92 21.91 -0.16
C ARG A 268 10.93 22.19 -1.26
N GLU A 269 10.51 22.22 -2.51
CA GLU A 269 11.35 22.50 -3.68
C GLU A 269 11.90 23.92 -3.63
N THR A 270 11.07 24.91 -3.32
CA THR A 270 11.46 26.30 -3.13
C THR A 270 12.17 26.57 -1.82
N LYS A 271 12.34 25.52 -0.97
CA LYS A 271 12.98 25.63 0.36
C LYS A 271 12.39 26.73 1.23
N PHE A 272 11.08 26.98 1.11
CA PHE A 272 10.39 28.07 1.79
C PHE A 272 11.00 29.43 1.49
N ALA A 273 10.98 29.84 0.23
CA ALA A 273 11.57 31.09 -0.28
C ALA A 273 11.18 32.35 0.51
N ILE A 274 10.02 32.34 1.17
CA ILE A 274 9.55 33.42 2.04
C ILE A 274 10.58 33.81 3.13
N LEU A 275 11.39 32.87 3.61
CA LEU A 275 12.42 33.14 4.60
C LEU A 275 13.42 34.18 4.09
N ASP A 276 13.86 34.08 2.85
CA ASP A 276 14.79 35.01 2.24
C ASP A 276 14.08 36.27 1.71
N GLU A 277 12.85 36.14 1.24
CA GLU A 277 12.05 37.26 0.76
C GLU A 277 11.78 38.29 1.87
N VAL A 278 11.47 37.83 3.10
CA VAL A 278 11.20 38.73 4.22
C VAL A 278 12.49 39.39 4.72
N LYS A 279 13.62 38.71 4.72
CA LYS A 279 14.93 39.28 5.03
C LYS A 279 15.33 40.43 4.10
N SER A 280 14.85 40.38 2.86
CA SER A 280 15.14 41.44 1.86
C SER A 280 14.39 42.75 2.10
N ILE A 281 13.42 42.77 3.03
CA ILE A 281 12.67 43.97 3.36
C ILE A 281 13.60 44.93 4.13
N ASN A 282 13.88 46.07 3.50
CA ASN A 282 14.66 47.13 4.10
C ASN A 282 13.98 48.48 3.86
N VAL A 283 13.50 49.08 4.93
CA VAL A 283 12.85 50.41 4.95
C VAL A 283 13.45 51.29 6.01
N GLY A 284 14.74 51.10 6.28
CA GLY A 284 15.49 51.79 7.33
C GLY A 284 15.60 51.01 8.62
N ASN A 285 15.23 49.73 8.62
CA ASN A 285 15.53 48.79 9.68
C ASN A 285 16.99 48.34 9.57
N GLU A 286 17.76 48.50 10.64
CA GLU A 286 19.18 48.08 10.68
C GLU A 286 19.31 46.55 10.73
N ILE A 287 18.32 45.88 11.30
CA ILE A 287 18.28 44.43 11.50
C ILE A 287 17.29 43.82 10.51
N PRO A 288 17.67 42.79 9.73
CA PRO A 288 16.75 42.11 8.83
C PRO A 288 15.70 41.33 9.60
N VAL A 289 14.46 41.34 9.11
CA VAL A 289 13.37 40.54 9.67
C VAL A 289 13.60 39.06 9.39
N THR A 290 13.52 38.21 10.42
CA THR A 290 13.64 36.75 10.28
C THR A 290 12.36 36.04 10.64
N LEU A 291 12.10 34.90 9.98
CA LEU A 291 10.92 34.09 10.16
C LEU A 291 11.28 32.68 10.58
N SER A 292 10.47 32.12 11.48
CA SER A 292 10.41 30.68 11.72
C SER A 292 9.07 30.12 11.25
N ILE A 293 9.09 28.97 10.59
CA ILE A 293 7.90 28.30 10.06
C ILE A 293 7.86 26.87 10.58
N GLY A 294 6.72 26.47 11.15
CA GLY A 294 6.45 25.10 11.54
C GLY A 294 5.26 24.56 10.76
N VAL A 295 5.44 23.44 10.05
CA VAL A 295 4.41 22.79 9.24
C VAL A 295 4.13 21.38 9.75
N GLY A 296 2.86 21.07 9.99
CA GLY A 296 2.37 19.74 10.37
C GLY A 296 1.52 19.12 9.28
N ALA A 297 1.97 18.00 8.74
CA ALA A 297 1.33 17.29 7.63
C ALA A 297 1.29 15.77 7.84
N GLY A 298 0.65 15.05 6.93
CA GLY A 298 0.55 13.58 6.96
C GLY A 298 -0.28 13.07 8.13
N THR A 299 -1.43 13.70 8.39
CA THR A 299 -2.37 13.32 9.46
C THR A 299 -3.78 13.25 8.90
N ASP A 300 -4.64 12.48 9.56
CA ASP A 300 -6.07 12.40 9.26
C ASP A 300 -6.91 13.33 10.16
N SER A 301 -6.28 14.04 11.10
CA SER A 301 -6.94 14.93 12.05
C SER A 301 -6.33 16.32 12.00
N PHE A 302 -7.19 17.34 11.92
CA PHE A 302 -6.77 18.75 11.95
C PHE A 302 -6.06 19.12 13.27
N ALA A 303 -6.52 18.56 14.39
CA ALA A 303 -5.90 18.76 15.68
C ALA A 303 -4.46 18.20 15.70
N GLN A 304 -4.25 17.01 15.15
CA GLN A 304 -2.90 16.42 15.03
C GLN A 304 -2.01 17.22 14.08
N ALA A 305 -2.55 17.74 12.97
CA ALA A 305 -1.81 18.61 12.07
C ALA A 305 -1.31 19.88 12.81
N TYR A 306 -2.19 20.49 13.59
CA TYR A 306 -1.83 21.66 14.41
C TYR A 306 -0.76 21.31 15.46
N GLU A 307 -0.90 20.23 16.22
CA GLU A 307 0.09 19.81 17.22
C GLU A 307 1.45 19.49 16.59
N ARG A 308 1.45 18.90 15.38
CA ARG A 308 2.68 18.71 14.61
C ARG A 308 3.30 20.04 14.18
N ALA A 309 2.49 20.99 13.71
CA ALA A 309 2.96 22.33 13.36
C ALA A 309 3.55 23.05 14.58
N ARG A 310 2.90 22.90 15.74
CA ARG A 310 3.38 23.45 17.02
C ARG A 310 4.69 22.83 17.47
N THR A 311 4.83 21.52 17.32
CA THR A 311 6.12 20.85 17.57
C THR A 311 7.20 21.33 16.60
N ALA A 312 6.85 21.45 15.31
CA ALA A 312 7.78 21.89 14.27
C ALA A 312 8.27 23.32 14.47
N ILE A 313 7.38 24.26 14.83
CA ILE A 313 7.80 25.64 15.12
C ILE A 313 8.68 25.70 16.37
N GLY A 314 8.38 24.90 17.41
CA GLY A 314 9.24 24.78 18.58
C GLY A 314 10.65 24.28 18.25
N LEU A 315 10.77 23.33 17.32
CA LEU A 315 12.07 22.87 16.82
C LEU A 315 12.81 23.95 16.02
N ALA A 316 12.10 24.74 15.20
CA ALA A 316 12.69 25.87 14.47
C ALA A 316 13.26 26.91 15.42
N LEU A 317 12.47 27.35 16.40
CA LEU A 317 12.88 28.34 17.40
C LEU A 317 14.02 27.82 18.30
N GLY A 318 13.94 26.55 18.74
CA GLY A 318 14.97 25.91 19.57
C GLY A 318 16.34 25.81 18.89
N ARG A 319 16.40 25.90 17.56
CA ARG A 319 17.63 25.92 16.76
C ARG A 319 18.11 27.33 16.40
N GLY A 320 17.46 28.34 16.92
CA GLY A 320 17.85 29.74 16.72
C GLY A 320 17.03 30.50 15.69
N GLY A 321 15.91 29.93 15.26
CA GLY A 321 15.00 30.56 14.30
C GLY A 321 15.50 30.57 12.85
N ASP A 322 14.92 31.45 12.02
CA ASP A 322 15.31 31.68 10.63
C ASP A 322 15.27 30.42 9.74
N GLN A 323 14.29 29.58 9.96
CA GLN A 323 14.15 28.30 9.26
C GLN A 323 12.71 27.80 9.21
N ALA A 324 12.45 26.92 8.26
CA ALA A 324 11.20 26.16 8.20
C ALA A 324 11.45 24.70 8.61
N VAL A 325 10.55 24.16 9.41
CA VAL A 325 10.54 22.77 9.84
C VAL A 325 9.23 22.13 9.42
N VAL A 326 9.32 21.03 8.69
CA VAL A 326 8.14 20.23 8.26
C VAL A 326 8.15 18.91 9.00
N LYS A 327 7.08 18.64 9.74
CA LYS A 327 6.83 17.36 10.38
C LYS A 327 5.75 16.62 9.60
N TYR A 328 6.16 15.55 8.89
CA TYR A 328 5.29 14.68 8.11
C TYR A 328 5.32 13.28 8.71
N GLY A 329 4.24 12.85 9.35
CA GLY A 329 4.28 11.63 10.15
C GLY A 329 5.36 11.71 11.23
N ASP A 330 6.25 10.73 11.24
CA ASP A 330 7.39 10.69 12.17
C ASP A 330 8.65 11.38 11.59
N LYS A 331 8.61 11.71 10.29
CA LYS A 331 9.74 12.33 9.61
C LYS A 331 9.75 13.85 9.81
N THR A 332 10.90 14.39 10.24
CA THR A 332 11.12 15.83 10.37
C THR A 332 12.16 16.28 9.34
N THR A 333 11.86 17.35 8.61
CA THR A 333 12.74 17.93 7.59
C THR A 333 12.93 19.41 7.86
N TYR A 334 14.16 19.91 7.71
CA TYR A 334 14.56 21.29 7.97
C TYR A 334 14.91 21.99 6.66
N PHE A 335 14.51 23.26 6.53
CA PHE A 335 14.77 24.11 5.38
C PHE A 335 15.21 25.50 5.85
N GLY A 336 16.15 26.14 5.14
CA GLY A 336 16.75 27.38 5.60
C GLY A 336 17.68 27.14 6.79
N GLY A 337 17.91 28.17 7.55
CA GLY A 337 18.88 28.15 8.62
C GLY A 337 20.33 28.20 8.06
N LYS A 338 21.18 29.05 8.59
CA LYS A 338 22.59 28.98 8.25
C LYS A 338 23.15 27.66 8.74
N SER A 339 23.63 26.83 7.81
CA SER A 339 24.38 25.61 8.12
C SER A 339 25.41 25.90 9.25
N ALA A 340 25.40 25.04 10.31
CA ALA A 340 26.47 24.80 11.30
C ALA A 340 27.24 26.01 11.91
N GLY A 341 27.24 27.17 11.24
CA GLY A 341 27.94 28.39 11.75
C GLY A 341 27.14 29.17 12.79
N THR A 342 25.77 29.10 12.72
CA THR A 342 24.90 29.89 13.63
C THR A 342 24.65 29.16 14.95
N GLU A 343 24.66 27.82 14.95
CA GLU A 343 24.63 27.03 16.19
C GLU A 343 25.84 27.34 17.06
N LYS A 344 27.01 27.51 16.44
CA LYS A 344 28.21 27.97 17.16
C LYS A 344 28.04 29.41 17.71
N SER A 345 27.36 30.29 16.96
CA SER A 345 27.17 31.69 17.39
C SER A 345 26.16 31.80 18.55
N ALA A 346 25.01 31.11 18.50
CA ALA A 346 24.04 31.12 19.59
C ALA A 346 24.60 30.44 20.85
N THR A 347 25.26 29.30 20.69
CA THR A 347 25.91 28.58 21.80
C THR A 347 27.08 29.38 22.35
N VAL A 348 27.86 30.06 21.49
CA VAL A 348 28.96 30.95 21.92
C VAL A 348 28.42 32.19 22.63
N LYS A 349 27.38 32.86 22.10
CA LYS A 349 26.72 34.00 22.77
C LYS A 349 26.09 33.57 24.09
N ALA A 350 25.44 32.42 24.17
CA ALA A 350 24.90 31.90 25.42
C ALA A 350 26.00 31.59 26.43
N ARG A 351 27.13 30.99 26.01
CA ARG A 351 28.31 30.76 26.86
C ARG A 351 28.94 32.03 27.33
N VAL A 352 29.15 33.01 26.43
CA VAL A 352 29.74 34.32 26.81
C VAL A 352 28.85 35.05 27.80
N LYS A 353 27.51 35.04 27.58
CA LYS A 353 26.55 35.61 28.55
C LYS A 353 26.54 34.85 29.87
N ALA A 354 26.57 33.51 29.83
CA ALA A 354 26.66 32.70 31.05
C ALA A 354 27.97 32.94 31.81
N GLN A 355 29.09 33.07 31.09
CA GLN A 355 30.38 33.36 31.70
C GLN A 355 30.45 34.78 32.30
N ALA A 356 29.95 35.79 31.59
CA ALA A 356 29.83 37.15 32.11
C ALA A 356 28.87 37.17 33.32
N PHE A 357 27.79 36.44 33.31
CA PHE A 357 26.89 36.30 34.44
C PHE A 357 27.56 35.59 35.61
N GLN A 358 28.34 34.56 35.39
CA GLN A 358 29.13 33.85 36.38
C GLN A 358 30.17 34.78 37.03
N GLU A 359 30.90 35.59 36.24
CA GLU A 359 31.86 36.58 36.76
C GLU A 359 31.19 37.65 37.63
N LEU A 360 30.00 38.14 37.17
CA LEU A 360 29.23 39.10 37.99
C LEU A 360 28.78 38.48 39.31
N LEU A 361 28.33 37.24 39.31
CA LEU A 361 27.88 36.51 40.51
C LEU A 361 29.05 36.26 41.48
N THR A 362 30.20 35.85 40.96
CA THR A 362 31.38 35.53 41.77
C THR A 362 31.96 36.81 42.45
N SER A 363 31.66 38.00 41.91
CA SER A 363 32.09 39.26 42.47
C SER A 363 31.15 39.83 43.56
N LYS A 364 30.08 39.14 43.94
CA LYS A 364 29.06 39.59 44.89
C LYS A 364 28.97 38.66 46.10
N ASP A 365 28.86 39.25 47.28
CA ASP A 365 28.74 38.53 48.55
C ASP A 365 27.35 37.92 48.75
N SER A 366 26.34 38.45 48.08
CA SER A 366 24.96 37.95 48.18
C SER A 366 24.18 38.18 46.89
N VAL A 367 23.32 37.24 46.53
CA VAL A 367 22.47 37.30 45.34
C VAL A 367 21.00 37.07 45.76
N ILE A 368 20.13 37.95 45.33
CA ILE A 368 18.69 37.83 45.55
C ILE A 368 18.02 37.42 44.24
N ILE A 369 17.32 36.28 44.25
CA ILE A 369 16.55 35.78 43.11
C ILE A 369 15.09 36.16 43.34
N MET A 370 14.52 36.97 42.44
CA MET A 370 13.12 37.38 42.50
C MET A 370 12.42 37.06 41.22
N ALA A 371 11.20 36.51 41.36
CA ALA A 371 10.27 36.34 40.25
C ALA A 371 9.43 37.60 40.01
N HIS A 372 8.71 37.66 38.88
CA HIS A 372 7.76 38.74 38.61
C HIS A 372 6.59 38.76 39.62
N LYS A 373 5.85 39.88 39.68
CA LYS A 373 4.81 40.20 40.71
C LYS A 373 3.74 39.11 40.93
N ARG A 374 3.45 38.27 39.93
CA ARG A 374 2.56 37.13 40.02
C ARG A 374 3.26 35.87 39.48
N PRO A 375 4.11 35.27 40.29
CA PRO A 375 4.93 34.14 39.80
C PRO A 375 4.05 32.95 39.39
N ASP A 376 4.36 32.44 38.24
CA ASP A 376 3.81 31.17 37.73
C ASP A 376 4.80 30.02 37.94
N ALA A 377 4.42 28.81 37.53
CA ALA A 377 5.25 27.61 37.69
C ALA A 377 6.61 27.76 36.95
N ASP A 378 6.63 28.45 35.82
CA ASP A 378 7.80 28.69 34.99
C ASP A 378 8.78 29.63 35.71
N ALA A 379 8.25 30.71 36.26
CA ALA A 379 9.08 31.67 37.03
C ALA A 379 9.68 31.01 38.27
N PHE A 380 8.90 30.14 38.97
CA PHE A 380 9.38 29.37 40.11
C PHE A 380 10.47 28.37 39.70
N GLY A 381 10.22 27.57 38.65
CA GLY A 381 11.16 26.60 38.11
C GLY A 381 12.48 27.24 37.66
N SER A 382 12.42 28.42 37.00
CA SER A 382 13.58 29.19 36.59
C SER A 382 14.38 29.71 37.80
N ALA A 383 13.70 30.22 38.82
CA ALA A 383 14.32 30.69 40.06
C ALA A 383 15.06 29.58 40.79
N VAL A 384 14.44 28.38 40.89
CA VAL A 384 15.06 27.19 41.48
C VAL A 384 16.25 26.72 40.65
N GLY A 385 16.17 26.73 39.31
CA GLY A 385 17.30 26.41 38.43
C GLY A 385 18.49 27.32 38.61
N VAL A 386 18.25 28.63 38.70
CA VAL A 386 19.31 29.62 38.99
C VAL A 386 19.90 29.40 40.40
N TYR A 387 19.07 29.17 41.41
CA TYR A 387 19.51 28.89 42.78
C TYR A 387 20.44 27.68 42.86
N LEU A 388 20.06 26.56 42.23
CA LEU A 388 20.88 25.36 42.19
C LEU A 388 22.19 25.56 41.43
N SER A 389 22.18 26.35 40.35
CA SER A 389 23.39 26.73 39.63
C SER A 389 24.34 27.56 40.50
N LEU A 390 23.81 28.47 41.33
CA LEU A 390 24.60 29.27 42.25
C LEU A 390 25.25 28.44 43.38
N ILE A 391 24.55 27.44 43.92
CA ILE A 391 25.13 26.52 44.90
C ILE A 391 26.33 25.79 44.27
N HIS A 392 26.22 25.30 43.05
CA HIS A 392 27.29 24.58 42.36
C HIS A 392 28.51 25.50 42.03
N ILE A 393 28.27 26.78 41.85
CA ILE A 393 29.36 27.78 41.61
C ILE A 393 30.07 28.14 42.91
N SER A 394 29.32 28.31 44.01
CA SER A 394 29.84 28.72 45.30
C SER A 394 30.40 27.60 46.17
N GLU A 395 29.90 26.39 46.03
CA GLU A 395 30.35 25.19 46.72
C GLU A 395 30.76 24.10 45.71
N PRO A 396 32.00 24.15 45.15
CA PRO A 396 32.45 23.04 44.31
C PRO A 396 32.54 21.78 45.18
N THR A 397 31.68 20.80 44.85
CA THR A 397 31.71 19.49 45.49
C THR A 397 33.13 18.91 45.48
N ARG A 398 33.72 18.75 46.64
CA ARG A 398 34.93 17.93 46.77
C ARG A 398 34.61 16.53 46.32
N PRO A 399 35.38 15.91 45.41
CA PRO A 399 35.24 14.51 45.16
C PRO A 399 35.44 13.74 46.44
N GLU A 400 34.46 12.96 46.87
CA GLU A 400 34.65 12.01 47.98
C GLU A 400 35.75 11.02 47.58
N PRO A 401 36.76 10.82 48.45
CA PRO A 401 37.79 9.83 48.20
C PRO A 401 37.15 8.45 48.25
N ILE A 402 37.32 7.65 47.20
CA ILE A 402 36.96 6.24 47.09
C ILE A 402 37.84 5.45 48.06
#